data_1167c678d8cfdbc746ec69f7ac678f89
#
_entry.id   1167c678d8cfdbc746ec69f7ac678f89
#
_cell.length_a   1.000
_cell.length_b   1.000
_cell.length_c   1.000
_cell.angle_alpha   90.00
_cell.angle_beta   90.00
_cell.angle_gamma   90.00
#
_symmetry.space_group_name_H-M   'P 1'
#
loop_
_entity.id
_entity.type
_entity.pdbx_description
1 polymer ?
#
loop_
_entity_poly.entity_id
_entity_poly.type
_entity_poly.pdbx_seq_one_letter_code
_entity_poly.pdbx_strand_id
1 'polypeptide(L)'
;QAIVFKFREIYRSDNQPGIHFMIPLVNYAQKIEKRLLNLDQEPQRFLTKEKKDVIVDYYVKWRITDIEKFYTATRGNIVSANTLLEQRINRALRDEFGERTVQEVVAGERTQILNVVTSTTSNLTDELGISVIDVRTKRIDLPAEVSNSVYQRMRAERDRVAKDFRARGSEAAERIRANADREREVILANAYRDAETIRGEGDAQATEVYAAAFTKDEEFYSFYRSLNAYQNSFSEGNDILLVEPESDFFKYFNKSKN
;
A
#
# COMPACT_ATOMS: atom_id res chain seq x y z
N GLN A 1 2.60 41.32 27.65
CA GLN A 1 1.72 42.44 27.30
C GLN A 1 1.02 42.93 28.52
N ALA A 2 0.49 44.17 28.48
CA ALA A 2 -0.24 44.72 29.60
C ALA A 2 -1.50 45.44 29.06
N ILE A 3 -2.57 45.30 29.82
CA ILE A 3 -3.77 46.08 29.62
C ILE A 3 -3.81 47.20 30.66
N VAL A 4 -4.12 48.39 30.22
CA VAL A 4 -4.18 49.60 31.09
C VAL A 4 -5.64 49.99 31.23
N PHE A 5 -6.08 50.16 32.45
CA PHE A 5 -7.42 50.60 32.81
C PHE A 5 -7.39 52.05 33.28
N LYS A 6 -8.42 52.79 32.95
CA LYS A 6 -8.71 54.14 33.46
C LYS A 6 -10.14 54.10 33.99
N PHE A 7 -10.33 54.38 35.29
CA PHE A 7 -11.64 54.33 35.95
C PHE A 7 -12.43 53.02 35.75
N ARG A 8 -11.71 51.87 35.69
CA ARG A 8 -12.26 50.53 35.43
C ARG A 8 -12.63 50.23 33.98
N GLU A 9 -12.46 51.17 33.05
CA GLU A 9 -12.61 50.91 31.62
C GLU A 9 -11.26 50.60 30.97
N ILE A 10 -11.29 49.82 29.91
CA ILE A 10 -10.09 49.48 29.13
C ILE A 10 -9.67 50.72 28.37
N TYR A 11 -8.56 51.32 28.78
CA TYR A 11 -8.05 52.53 28.12
C TYR A 11 -7.06 52.19 26.99
N ARG A 12 -6.24 51.18 27.18
CA ARG A 12 -5.30 50.70 26.17
C ARG A 12 -5.04 49.21 26.35
N SER A 13 -5.21 48.43 25.27
CA SER A 13 -5.13 46.96 25.28
C SER A 13 -3.83 46.43 24.68
N ASP A 14 -3.08 47.26 23.92
CA ASP A 14 -1.85 46.80 23.26
C ASP A 14 -0.66 47.71 23.65
N ASN A 15 0.00 47.37 24.73
CA ASN A 15 1.25 48.03 25.11
C ASN A 15 2.43 47.23 24.59
N GLN A 16 3.08 47.78 23.56
CA GLN A 16 4.41 47.28 23.12
C GLN A 16 5.43 47.40 24.26
N PRO A 17 6.44 46.54 24.27
CA PRO A 17 7.54 46.65 25.24
C PRO A 17 8.20 48.03 25.18
N GLY A 18 8.28 48.71 26.31
CA GLY A 18 8.83 50.03 26.40
C GLY A 18 8.46 50.71 27.71
N ILE A 19 8.89 52.00 27.85
CA ILE A 19 8.53 52.82 28.99
C ILE A 19 7.20 53.49 28.70
N HIS A 20 6.24 53.29 29.58
CA HIS A 20 4.90 53.91 29.48
C HIS A 20 4.63 54.70 30.76
N PHE A 21 4.23 55.94 30.59
CA PHE A 21 3.81 56.81 31.72
C PHE A 21 2.37 56.52 32.10
N MET A 22 2.14 56.33 33.39
CA MET A 22 0.82 56.12 33.96
C MET A 22 0.57 57.14 35.09
N ILE A 23 -0.65 57.63 35.21
CA ILE A 23 -1.03 58.52 36.29
C ILE A 23 -1.43 57.63 37.48
N PRO A 24 -0.65 57.64 38.57
CA PRO A 24 -1.00 56.87 39.76
C PRO A 24 -2.36 57.35 40.29
N LEU A 25 -3.15 56.46 40.84
CA LEU A 25 -4.54 56.61 41.33
C LEU A 25 -5.63 56.58 40.24
N VAL A 26 -5.32 56.88 38.98
CA VAL A 26 -6.32 56.83 37.87
C VAL A 26 -6.13 55.64 36.99
N ASN A 27 -4.87 55.28 36.73
CA ASN A 27 -4.54 54.18 35.81
C ASN A 27 -4.06 52.96 36.60
N TYR A 28 -4.57 51.82 36.22
CA TYR A 28 -4.13 50.50 36.72
C TYR A 28 -3.70 49.64 35.54
N ALA A 29 -2.53 48.97 35.65
CA ALA A 29 -2.05 48.10 34.59
C ALA A 29 -2.01 46.64 35.08
N GLN A 30 -2.63 45.78 34.33
CA GLN A 30 -2.54 44.33 34.57
C GLN A 30 -1.69 43.66 33.49
N LYS A 31 -0.67 42.93 33.93
CA LYS A 31 0.20 42.14 33.04
C LYS A 31 -0.48 40.87 32.62
N ILE A 32 -0.45 40.59 31.32
CA ILE A 32 -1.02 39.38 30.71
C ILE A 32 0.10 38.66 29.99
N GLU A 33 0.16 37.35 30.15
CA GLU A 33 1.17 36.49 29.55
C GLU A 33 0.96 36.38 28.03
N LYS A 34 2.05 36.57 27.26
CA LYS A 34 2.04 36.43 25.81
C LYS A 34 2.67 35.12 25.33
N ARG A 35 3.40 34.44 26.24
CA ARG A 35 4.07 33.20 25.92
C ARG A 35 3.07 32.09 25.63
N LEU A 36 3.58 31.02 25.04
CA LEU A 36 2.81 29.80 24.81
C LEU A 36 2.49 29.18 26.16
N LEU A 37 1.21 28.95 26.41
CA LEU A 37 0.67 28.32 27.61
C LEU A 37 0.34 26.86 27.28
N ASN A 38 0.45 26.03 28.28
CA ASN A 38 0.10 24.60 28.19
C ASN A 38 -1.08 24.33 29.10
N LEU A 39 -2.12 23.71 28.55
CA LEU A 39 -3.24 23.17 29.30
C LEU A 39 -3.07 21.63 29.31
N ASP A 40 -2.82 21.09 30.46
CA ASP A 40 -2.70 19.67 30.72
C ASP A 40 -3.92 19.22 31.53
N GLN A 41 -4.63 18.22 31.04
CA GLN A 41 -5.88 17.76 31.63
C GLN A 41 -5.77 16.32 32.09
N GLU A 42 -6.56 15.99 33.11
CA GLU A 42 -6.75 14.61 33.54
C GLU A 42 -7.43 13.79 32.42
N PRO A 43 -7.11 12.48 32.32
CA PRO A 43 -7.70 11.61 31.33
C PRO A 43 -9.24 11.64 31.36
N GLN A 44 -9.88 11.91 30.22
CA GLN A 44 -11.32 12.00 30.07
C GLN A 44 -11.87 10.82 29.27
N ARG A 45 -13.12 10.44 29.58
CA ARG A 45 -13.85 9.38 28.84
C ARG A 45 -14.66 9.98 27.71
N PHE A 46 -14.50 9.39 26.52
CA PHE A 46 -15.23 9.75 25.33
C PHE A 46 -15.90 8.53 24.73
N LEU A 47 -17.14 8.70 24.25
CA LEU A 47 -17.91 7.64 23.62
C LEU A 47 -17.66 7.65 22.13
N THR A 48 -17.35 6.48 21.57
CA THR A 48 -17.18 6.30 20.11
C THR A 48 -18.50 5.98 19.42
N LYS A 49 -18.51 6.00 18.08
CA LYS A 49 -19.64 5.60 17.22
C LYS A 49 -20.19 4.21 17.58
N GLU A 50 -19.32 3.31 18.01
CA GLU A 50 -19.69 1.96 18.42
C GLU A 50 -20.27 1.89 19.87
N LYS A 51 -20.51 3.04 20.49
CA LYS A 51 -20.96 3.15 21.90
C LYS A 51 -20.00 2.49 22.91
N LYS A 52 -18.69 2.57 22.62
CA LYS A 52 -17.63 2.11 23.51
C LYS A 52 -16.86 3.30 24.05
N ASP A 53 -16.54 3.24 25.34
CA ASP A 53 -15.74 4.26 26.00
C ASP A 53 -14.27 4.11 25.61
N VAL A 54 -13.63 5.25 25.37
CA VAL A 54 -12.19 5.41 25.26
C VAL A 54 -11.72 6.43 26.29
N ILE A 55 -10.59 6.17 26.92
CA ILE A 55 -9.97 7.07 27.89
C ILE A 55 -8.86 7.80 27.16
N VAL A 56 -9.01 9.12 27.06
CA VAL A 56 -8.09 9.97 26.31
C VAL A 56 -7.38 10.93 27.25
N ASP A 57 -6.07 10.86 27.25
CA ASP A 57 -5.19 11.82 27.90
C ASP A 57 -4.63 12.76 26.83
N TYR A 58 -4.84 14.08 26.99
CA TYR A 58 -4.45 15.06 26.01
C TYR A 58 -3.89 16.32 26.65
N TYR A 59 -3.12 17.08 25.89
CA TYR A 59 -2.66 18.43 26.26
C TYR A 59 -2.86 19.39 25.11
N VAL A 60 -2.94 20.66 25.42
CA VAL A 60 -3.22 21.73 24.50
C VAL A 60 -2.20 22.83 24.65
N LYS A 61 -1.65 23.28 23.54
CA LYS A 61 -0.80 24.48 23.48
C LYS A 61 -1.61 25.63 22.91
N TRP A 62 -1.67 26.71 23.67
CA TRP A 62 -2.45 27.87 23.32
C TRP A 62 -1.75 29.17 23.70
N ARG A 63 -2.19 30.26 23.16
CA ARG A 63 -1.68 31.60 23.50
C ARG A 63 -2.78 32.64 23.42
N ILE A 64 -2.58 33.78 24.10
CA ILE A 64 -3.45 34.93 24.04
C ILE A 64 -3.07 35.75 22.83
N THR A 65 -3.99 35.96 21.90
CA THR A 65 -3.81 36.77 20.69
C THR A 65 -4.42 38.16 20.83
N ASP A 66 -5.63 38.20 21.41
CA ASP A 66 -6.36 39.45 21.65
C ASP A 66 -6.58 39.60 23.16
N ILE A 67 -5.92 40.59 23.74
CA ILE A 67 -5.93 40.81 25.18
C ILE A 67 -7.28 41.37 25.64
N GLU A 68 -7.94 42.21 24.84
CA GLU A 68 -9.20 42.84 25.16
C GLU A 68 -10.33 41.83 25.24
N LYS A 69 -10.46 40.98 24.23
CA LYS A 69 -11.40 39.85 24.22
C LYS A 69 -11.10 38.88 25.35
N PHE A 70 -9.81 38.58 25.56
CA PHE A 70 -9.41 37.68 26.63
C PHE A 70 -9.82 38.22 28.02
N TYR A 71 -9.55 39.50 28.25
CA TYR A 71 -9.92 40.12 29.53
C TYR A 71 -11.43 40.18 29.72
N THR A 72 -12.17 40.54 28.69
CA THR A 72 -13.64 40.59 28.74
C THR A 72 -14.25 39.23 29.07
N ALA A 73 -13.72 38.15 28.47
CA ALA A 73 -14.21 36.80 28.67
C ALA A 73 -13.79 36.17 30.01
N THR A 74 -12.54 36.43 30.44
CA THR A 74 -11.90 35.70 31.57
C THR A 74 -11.52 36.60 32.75
N ARG A 75 -11.71 37.92 32.61
CA ARG A 75 -11.20 38.94 33.53
C ARG A 75 -9.69 38.89 33.76
N GLY A 76 -8.95 38.38 32.76
CA GLY A 76 -7.51 38.21 32.83
C GLY A 76 -7.06 37.01 33.67
N ASN A 77 -7.96 36.10 34.05
CA ASN A 77 -7.67 34.92 34.85
C ASN A 77 -7.39 33.71 33.94
N ILE A 78 -6.16 33.20 34.01
CA ILE A 78 -5.70 32.04 33.23
C ILE A 78 -6.47 30.75 33.62
N VAL A 79 -6.83 30.60 34.91
CA VAL A 79 -7.58 29.40 35.34
C VAL A 79 -8.98 29.39 34.73
N SER A 80 -9.67 30.51 34.71
CA SER A 80 -10.96 30.65 34.06
C SER A 80 -10.87 30.39 32.55
N ALA A 81 -9.78 30.88 31.90
CA ALA A 81 -9.51 30.62 30.50
C ALA A 81 -9.31 29.12 30.23
N ASN A 82 -8.52 28.45 31.06
CA ASN A 82 -8.31 27.01 30.96
C ASN A 82 -9.61 26.21 31.05
N THR A 83 -10.48 26.55 32.01
CA THR A 83 -11.80 25.90 32.16
C THR A 83 -12.69 26.08 30.94
N LEU A 84 -12.76 27.29 30.38
CA LEU A 84 -13.53 27.56 29.16
C LEU A 84 -12.95 26.83 27.96
N LEU A 85 -11.63 26.82 27.84
CA LEU A 85 -10.93 26.12 26.77
C LEU A 85 -11.13 24.61 26.84
N GLU A 86 -11.02 24.03 28.04
CA GLU A 86 -11.30 22.63 28.30
C GLU A 86 -12.70 22.22 27.86
N GLN A 87 -13.72 22.99 28.22
CA GLN A 87 -15.09 22.71 27.83
C GLN A 87 -15.28 22.68 26.31
N ARG A 88 -14.67 23.63 25.61
CA ARG A 88 -14.73 23.70 24.14
C ARG A 88 -14.00 22.54 23.46
N ILE A 89 -12.82 22.19 23.96
CA ILE A 89 -12.03 21.08 23.45
C ILE A 89 -12.73 19.74 23.73
N ASN A 90 -13.23 19.54 24.94
CA ASN A 90 -13.97 18.34 25.29
C ASN A 90 -15.22 18.15 24.43
N ARG A 91 -15.88 19.23 24.06
CA ARG A 91 -17.00 19.18 23.12
C ARG A 91 -16.54 18.77 21.73
N ALA A 92 -15.50 19.42 21.18
CA ALA A 92 -14.98 19.10 19.87
C ALA A 92 -14.43 17.65 19.79
N LEU A 93 -13.75 17.18 20.83
CA LEU A 93 -13.28 15.80 20.92
C LEU A 93 -14.45 14.81 21.01
N ARG A 94 -15.52 15.13 21.75
CA ARG A 94 -16.71 14.28 21.86
C ARG A 94 -17.43 14.16 20.53
N ASP A 95 -17.58 15.25 19.82
CA ASP A 95 -18.23 15.29 18.50
C ASP A 95 -17.42 14.46 17.50
N GLU A 96 -16.10 14.64 17.44
CA GLU A 96 -15.21 13.93 16.52
C GLU A 96 -15.07 12.43 16.83
N PHE A 97 -14.95 12.05 18.12
CA PHE A 97 -14.88 10.64 18.51
C PHE A 97 -16.21 9.91 18.36
N GLY A 98 -17.33 10.63 18.54
CA GLY A 98 -18.68 10.09 18.35
C GLY A 98 -18.99 9.67 16.92
N GLU A 99 -18.30 10.20 15.93
CA GLU A 99 -18.43 9.82 14.53
C GLU A 99 -17.51 8.68 14.10
N ARG A 100 -16.51 8.33 14.92
CA ARG A 100 -15.45 7.37 14.60
C ARG A 100 -15.53 6.07 15.37
N THR A 101 -14.99 5.02 14.75
CA THR A 101 -14.87 3.72 15.38
C THR A 101 -13.67 3.68 16.35
N VAL A 102 -13.70 2.75 17.29
CA VAL A 102 -12.55 2.53 18.21
C VAL A 102 -11.26 2.27 17.45
N GLN A 103 -11.34 1.54 16.35
CA GLN A 103 -10.16 1.21 15.54
C GLN A 103 -9.53 2.44 14.90
N GLU A 104 -10.33 3.35 14.34
CA GLU A 104 -9.86 4.60 13.74
C GLU A 104 -9.22 5.51 14.80
N VAL A 105 -9.83 5.59 15.98
CA VAL A 105 -9.32 6.42 17.09
C VAL A 105 -8.02 5.85 17.69
N VAL A 106 -7.92 4.54 17.85
CA VAL A 106 -6.77 3.91 18.54
C VAL A 106 -5.61 3.62 17.58
N ALA A 107 -5.87 3.17 16.35
CA ALA A 107 -4.86 2.61 15.46
C ALA A 107 -4.60 3.40 14.16
N GLY A 108 -5.49 4.33 13.78
CA GLY A 108 -5.44 4.84 12.41
C GLY A 108 -5.08 6.32 12.26
N GLU A 109 -6.04 7.19 12.44
CA GLU A 109 -6.00 8.56 11.89
C GLU A 109 -5.83 9.64 12.96
N ARG A 110 -5.09 9.37 14.03
CA ARG A 110 -4.90 10.30 15.16
C ARG A 110 -4.55 11.72 14.72
N THR A 111 -3.64 11.84 13.77
CA THR A 111 -3.18 13.16 13.30
C THR A 111 -4.29 13.94 12.60
N GLN A 112 -5.11 13.26 11.79
CA GLN A 112 -6.23 13.91 11.10
C GLN A 112 -7.30 14.35 12.09
N ILE A 113 -7.69 13.49 13.02
CA ILE A 113 -8.65 13.78 14.09
C ILE A 113 -8.21 15.03 14.88
N LEU A 114 -6.97 15.05 15.32
CA LEU A 114 -6.44 16.15 16.12
C LEU A 114 -6.30 17.46 15.33
N ASN A 115 -6.01 17.40 14.04
CA ASN A 115 -5.99 18.56 13.16
C ASN A 115 -7.40 19.16 13.01
N VAL A 116 -8.43 18.32 12.83
CA VAL A 116 -9.83 18.77 12.79
C VAL A 116 -10.23 19.39 14.11
N VAL A 117 -9.94 18.75 15.25
CA VAL A 117 -10.21 19.29 16.58
C VAL A 117 -9.49 20.63 16.80
N THR A 118 -8.23 20.74 16.40
CA THR A 118 -7.44 21.96 16.53
C THR A 118 -8.07 23.11 15.73
N SER A 119 -8.44 22.88 14.48
CA SER A 119 -9.06 23.91 13.61
C SER A 119 -10.44 24.32 14.12
N THR A 120 -11.28 23.36 14.49
CA THR A 120 -12.62 23.63 15.05
C THR A 120 -12.53 24.38 16.36
N THR A 121 -11.63 23.99 17.25
CA THR A 121 -11.43 24.67 18.53
C THR A 121 -10.87 26.06 18.35
N SER A 122 -9.90 26.26 17.45
CA SER A 122 -9.33 27.59 17.17
C SER A 122 -10.42 28.58 16.74
N ASN A 123 -11.30 28.17 15.82
CA ASN A 123 -12.42 29.02 15.37
C ASN A 123 -13.37 29.37 16.53
N LEU A 124 -13.65 28.43 17.41
CA LEU A 124 -14.53 28.63 18.57
C LEU A 124 -13.89 29.50 19.68
N THR A 125 -12.56 29.58 19.73
CA THR A 125 -11.84 30.32 20.77
C THR A 125 -11.41 31.72 20.35
N ASP A 126 -11.54 32.09 19.09
CA ASP A 126 -11.24 33.45 18.59
C ASP A 126 -12.09 34.53 19.29
N GLU A 127 -13.32 34.21 19.65
CA GLU A 127 -14.19 35.09 20.44
C GLU A 127 -13.65 35.35 21.86
N LEU A 128 -12.86 34.43 22.40
CA LEU A 128 -12.23 34.56 23.70
C LEU A 128 -10.85 35.25 23.61
N GLY A 129 -10.40 35.64 22.43
CA GLY A 129 -9.06 36.18 22.23
C GLY A 129 -7.94 35.17 22.45
N ILE A 130 -8.24 33.88 22.31
CA ILE A 130 -7.33 32.74 22.50
C ILE A 130 -7.13 32.03 21.16
N SER A 131 -5.88 31.78 20.79
CA SER A 131 -5.53 30.93 19.65
C SER A 131 -4.99 29.61 20.16
N VAL A 132 -5.64 28.52 19.76
CA VAL A 132 -5.17 27.14 19.97
C VAL A 132 -4.16 26.84 18.88
N ILE A 133 -2.93 26.53 19.28
CA ILE A 133 -1.83 26.24 18.36
C ILE A 133 -1.81 24.76 18.01
N ASP A 134 -1.97 23.90 19.01
CA ASP A 134 -1.83 22.45 18.84
C ASP A 134 -2.61 21.70 19.92
N VAL A 135 -3.30 20.66 19.53
CA VAL A 135 -3.96 19.70 20.43
C VAL A 135 -3.31 18.35 20.19
N ARG A 136 -2.79 17.72 21.25
CA ARG A 136 -2.16 16.40 21.13
C ARG A 136 -2.64 15.47 22.22
N THR A 137 -2.82 14.22 21.83
CA THR A 137 -3.06 13.13 22.78
C THR A 137 -1.72 12.55 23.26
N LYS A 138 -1.62 12.37 24.58
CA LYS A 138 -0.52 11.64 25.21
C LYS A 138 -0.78 10.13 25.10
N ARG A 139 -2.00 9.71 25.43
CA ARG A 139 -2.41 8.32 25.47
C ARG A 139 -3.90 8.18 25.17
N ILE A 140 -4.25 7.10 24.51
CA ILE A 140 -5.64 6.66 24.30
C ILE A 140 -5.72 5.22 24.75
N ASP A 141 -6.47 4.98 25.80
CA ASP A 141 -6.66 3.66 26.40
C ASP A 141 -8.11 3.20 26.27
N LEU A 142 -8.27 1.91 26.26
CA LEU A 142 -9.58 1.28 26.41
C LEU A 142 -9.80 0.90 27.87
N PRO A 143 -11.01 1.08 28.44
CA PRO A 143 -11.34 0.53 29.74
C PRO A 143 -11.03 -0.97 29.80
N ALA A 144 -10.51 -1.43 30.93
CA ALA A 144 -10.04 -2.81 31.11
C ALA A 144 -11.11 -3.85 30.77
N GLU A 145 -12.39 -3.52 31.05
CA GLU A 145 -13.52 -4.41 30.82
C GLU A 145 -13.78 -4.75 29.36
N VAL A 146 -13.46 -3.84 28.45
CA VAL A 146 -13.71 -4.01 27.01
C VAL A 146 -12.45 -4.26 26.19
N SER A 147 -11.28 -4.03 26.79
CA SER A 147 -9.98 -4.11 26.13
C SER A 147 -9.75 -5.46 25.46
N ASN A 148 -9.91 -6.57 26.16
CA ASN A 148 -9.68 -7.92 25.64
C ASN A 148 -10.56 -8.26 24.45
N SER A 149 -11.85 -7.96 24.53
CA SER A 149 -12.80 -8.28 23.44
C SER A 149 -12.53 -7.47 22.16
N VAL A 150 -12.12 -6.21 22.32
CA VAL A 150 -11.74 -5.35 21.19
C VAL A 150 -10.44 -5.84 20.54
N TYR A 151 -9.41 -6.16 21.32
CA TYR A 151 -8.16 -6.69 20.79
C TYR A 151 -8.33 -8.03 20.09
N GLN A 152 -9.15 -8.94 20.62
CA GLN A 152 -9.46 -10.22 19.96
C GLN A 152 -10.16 -9.98 18.61
N ARG A 153 -11.15 -9.06 18.56
CA ARG A 153 -11.84 -8.71 17.32
C ARG A 153 -10.88 -8.09 16.29
N MET A 154 -10.01 -7.17 16.73
CA MET A 154 -9.01 -6.56 15.84
C MET A 154 -8.02 -7.60 15.30
N ARG A 155 -7.60 -8.57 16.11
CA ARG A 155 -6.75 -9.68 15.65
C ARG A 155 -7.48 -10.55 14.62
N ALA A 156 -8.72 -10.93 14.89
CA ALA A 156 -9.53 -11.73 13.97
C ALA A 156 -9.76 -11.02 12.64
N GLU A 157 -10.03 -9.71 12.68
CA GLU A 157 -10.22 -8.91 11.45
C GLU A 157 -8.91 -8.80 10.64
N ARG A 158 -7.79 -8.53 11.29
CA ARG A 158 -6.48 -8.52 10.61
C ARG A 158 -6.12 -9.86 10.01
N ASP A 159 -6.43 -10.96 10.71
CA ASP A 159 -6.21 -12.32 10.22
C ASP A 159 -7.09 -12.64 9.01
N ARG A 160 -8.34 -12.17 9.03
CA ARG A 160 -9.27 -12.27 7.89
C ARG A 160 -8.73 -11.52 6.66
N VAL A 161 -8.32 -10.28 6.84
CA VAL A 161 -7.75 -9.45 5.76
C VAL A 161 -6.46 -10.07 5.22
N ALA A 162 -5.58 -10.57 6.10
CA ALA A 162 -4.36 -11.25 5.66
C ALA A 162 -4.64 -12.55 4.89
N LYS A 163 -5.66 -13.31 5.27
CA LYS A 163 -6.12 -14.50 4.53
C LYS A 163 -6.67 -14.14 3.16
N ASP A 164 -7.49 -13.08 3.07
CA ASP A 164 -8.02 -12.58 1.79
C ASP A 164 -6.89 -12.17 0.83
N PHE A 165 -5.91 -11.40 1.31
CA PHE A 165 -4.76 -11.04 0.47
C PHE A 165 -3.94 -12.25 0.01
N ARG A 166 -3.73 -13.25 0.89
CA ARG A 166 -3.02 -14.48 0.49
C ARG A 166 -3.83 -15.28 -0.54
N ALA A 167 -5.14 -15.39 -0.36
CA ALA A 167 -6.01 -16.08 -1.32
C ALA A 167 -6.00 -15.41 -2.69
N ARG A 168 -6.12 -14.09 -2.75
CA ARG A 168 -6.01 -13.32 -4.00
C ARG A 168 -4.62 -13.45 -4.63
N GLY A 169 -3.58 -13.45 -3.81
CA GLY A 169 -2.21 -13.67 -4.27
C GLY A 169 -2.01 -15.06 -4.87
N SER A 170 -2.56 -16.09 -4.24
CA SER A 170 -2.53 -17.47 -4.74
C SER A 170 -3.32 -17.62 -6.04
N GLU A 171 -4.53 -17.06 -6.11
CA GLU A 171 -5.34 -17.03 -7.33
C GLU A 171 -4.59 -16.36 -8.51
N ALA A 172 -4.00 -15.19 -8.25
CA ALA A 172 -3.24 -14.48 -9.27
C ALA A 172 -2.02 -15.29 -9.73
N ALA A 173 -1.31 -15.96 -8.82
CA ALA A 173 -0.16 -16.80 -9.13
C ALA A 173 -0.56 -18.01 -9.99
N GLU A 174 -1.67 -18.70 -9.65
CA GLU A 174 -2.19 -19.82 -10.45
C GLU A 174 -2.62 -19.38 -11.85
N ARG A 175 -3.27 -18.24 -11.96
CA ARG A 175 -3.66 -17.68 -13.26
C ARG A 175 -2.45 -17.36 -14.14
N ILE A 176 -1.39 -16.77 -13.55
CA ILE A 176 -0.15 -16.47 -14.28
C ILE A 176 0.54 -17.76 -14.73
N ARG A 177 0.63 -18.77 -13.85
CA ARG A 177 1.23 -20.07 -14.18
C ARG A 177 0.46 -20.77 -15.30
N ALA A 178 -0.86 -20.86 -15.17
CA ALA A 178 -1.71 -21.50 -16.21
C ALA A 178 -1.60 -20.81 -17.57
N ASN A 179 -1.51 -19.48 -17.60
CA ASN A 179 -1.28 -18.74 -18.84
C ASN A 179 0.12 -19.02 -19.42
N ALA A 180 1.15 -19.03 -18.60
CA ALA A 180 2.51 -19.32 -19.05
C ALA A 180 2.66 -20.78 -19.56
N ASP A 181 2.04 -21.75 -18.88
CA ASP A 181 2.01 -23.15 -19.32
C ASP A 181 1.29 -23.30 -20.67
N ARG A 182 0.14 -22.62 -20.81
CA ARG A 182 -0.59 -22.62 -22.09
C ARG A 182 0.26 -21.99 -23.22
N GLU A 183 0.92 -20.88 -22.95
CA GLU A 183 1.75 -20.19 -23.93
C GLU A 183 2.95 -21.05 -24.32
N ARG A 184 3.57 -21.72 -23.35
CA ARG A 184 4.64 -22.71 -23.59
C ARG A 184 4.18 -23.84 -24.51
N GLU A 185 3.02 -24.44 -24.25
CA GLU A 185 2.47 -25.52 -25.12
C GLU A 185 2.22 -25.01 -26.54
N VAL A 186 1.69 -23.82 -26.70
CA VAL A 186 1.48 -23.22 -28.03
C VAL A 186 2.80 -23.00 -28.75
N ILE A 187 3.82 -22.47 -28.07
CA ILE A 187 5.16 -22.27 -28.64
C ILE A 187 5.77 -23.59 -29.08
N LEU A 188 5.72 -24.63 -28.22
CA LEU A 188 6.25 -25.96 -28.54
C LEU A 188 5.50 -26.58 -29.73
N ALA A 189 4.17 -26.52 -29.76
CA ALA A 189 3.38 -27.04 -30.88
C ALA A 189 3.70 -26.34 -32.21
N ASN A 190 3.87 -25.03 -32.17
CA ASN A 190 4.28 -24.27 -33.36
C ASN A 190 5.69 -24.65 -33.82
N ALA A 191 6.64 -24.76 -32.90
CA ALA A 191 8.01 -25.15 -33.21
C ALA A 191 8.07 -26.57 -33.82
N TYR A 192 7.28 -27.52 -33.28
CA TYR A 192 7.14 -28.87 -33.85
C TYR A 192 6.57 -28.83 -35.26
N ARG A 193 5.49 -28.09 -35.48
CA ARG A 193 4.89 -27.93 -36.80
C ARG A 193 5.90 -27.36 -37.79
N ASP A 194 6.59 -26.31 -37.40
CA ASP A 194 7.57 -25.62 -38.26
C ASP A 194 8.76 -26.55 -38.57
N ALA A 195 9.24 -27.33 -37.61
CA ALA A 195 10.28 -28.32 -37.79
C ALA A 195 9.86 -29.43 -38.77
N GLU A 196 8.64 -29.97 -38.61
CA GLU A 196 8.12 -31.00 -39.54
C GLU A 196 7.87 -30.45 -40.95
N THR A 197 7.44 -29.19 -41.06
CA THR A 197 7.32 -28.52 -42.35
C THR A 197 8.66 -28.40 -43.06
N ILE A 198 9.69 -27.90 -42.35
CA ILE A 198 11.06 -27.78 -42.92
C ILE A 198 11.63 -29.15 -43.28
N ARG A 199 11.41 -30.17 -42.43
CA ARG A 199 11.82 -31.56 -42.72
C ARG A 199 11.13 -32.08 -43.98
N GLY A 200 9.82 -31.91 -44.09
CA GLY A 200 9.05 -32.32 -45.26
C GLY A 200 9.46 -31.61 -46.54
N GLU A 201 9.73 -30.31 -46.50
CA GLU A 201 10.26 -29.56 -47.61
C GLU A 201 11.65 -30.06 -48.03
N GLY A 202 12.52 -30.32 -47.05
CA GLY A 202 13.87 -30.90 -47.30
C GLY A 202 13.80 -32.27 -47.95
N ASP A 203 12.93 -33.16 -47.45
CA ASP A 203 12.73 -34.48 -48.01
C ASP A 203 12.12 -34.42 -49.45
N ALA A 204 11.21 -33.49 -49.71
CA ALA A 204 10.66 -33.26 -51.01
C ALA A 204 11.73 -32.78 -52.03
N GLN A 205 12.57 -31.81 -51.64
CA GLN A 205 13.68 -31.32 -52.44
C GLN A 205 14.70 -32.43 -52.70
N ALA A 206 15.06 -33.20 -51.68
CA ALA A 206 15.99 -34.33 -51.86
C ALA A 206 15.42 -35.34 -52.83
N THR A 207 14.15 -35.68 -52.70
CA THR A 207 13.46 -36.61 -53.61
C THR A 207 13.45 -36.12 -55.04
N GLU A 208 13.19 -34.81 -55.25
CA GLU A 208 13.19 -34.20 -56.57
C GLU A 208 14.59 -34.26 -57.22
N VAL A 209 15.63 -33.92 -56.43
CA VAL A 209 17.03 -33.98 -56.88
C VAL A 209 17.41 -35.44 -57.26
N TYR A 210 17.05 -36.41 -56.42
CA TYR A 210 17.29 -37.82 -56.71
C TYR A 210 16.51 -38.30 -57.95
N ALA A 211 15.25 -37.94 -58.11
CA ALA A 211 14.48 -38.27 -59.30
C ALA A 211 15.05 -37.69 -60.59
N ALA A 212 15.48 -36.43 -60.52
CA ALA A 212 16.16 -35.76 -61.66
C ALA A 212 17.52 -36.41 -62.01
N ALA A 213 18.24 -36.90 -61.02
CA ALA A 213 19.48 -37.67 -61.22
C ALA A 213 19.22 -39.06 -61.82
N PHE A 214 18.17 -39.75 -61.32
CA PHE A 214 17.74 -41.06 -61.79
C PHE A 214 17.38 -41.06 -63.29
N THR A 215 16.68 -40.06 -63.77
CA THR A 215 16.29 -39.95 -65.19
C THR A 215 17.48 -39.72 -66.14
N LYS A 216 18.67 -39.37 -65.64
CA LYS A 216 19.85 -39.19 -66.42
C LYS A 216 20.61 -40.50 -66.75
N ASP A 217 20.67 -41.42 -65.76
CA ASP A 217 21.28 -42.74 -65.90
C ASP A 217 20.61 -43.71 -64.87
N GLU A 218 19.59 -44.39 -65.33
CA GLU A 218 18.74 -45.27 -64.52
C GLU A 218 19.52 -46.50 -63.98
N GLU A 219 20.45 -47.04 -64.77
CA GLU A 219 21.19 -48.20 -64.37
C GLU A 219 22.27 -47.85 -63.30
N PHE A 220 22.96 -46.73 -63.47
CA PHE A 220 23.93 -46.25 -62.45
C PHE A 220 23.26 -45.90 -61.14
N TYR A 221 22.10 -45.22 -61.19
CA TYR A 221 21.37 -44.87 -59.95
C TYR A 221 20.86 -46.12 -59.20
N SER A 222 20.35 -47.10 -59.93
CA SER A 222 19.92 -48.37 -59.36
C SER A 222 21.09 -49.08 -58.65
N PHE A 223 22.26 -49.09 -59.28
CA PHE A 223 23.47 -49.64 -58.72
C PHE A 223 23.93 -48.91 -57.45
N TYR A 224 23.99 -47.57 -57.50
CA TYR A 224 24.39 -46.74 -56.38
C TYR A 224 23.45 -46.89 -55.19
N ARG A 225 22.14 -46.92 -55.45
CA ARG A 225 21.12 -47.15 -54.41
C ARG A 225 21.20 -48.53 -53.78
N SER A 226 21.53 -49.56 -54.55
CA SER A 226 21.73 -50.89 -53.99
C SER A 226 22.99 -50.95 -53.09
N LEU A 227 24.05 -50.28 -53.43
CA LEU A 227 25.25 -50.19 -52.58
C LEU A 227 24.94 -49.49 -51.26
N ASN A 228 24.20 -48.37 -51.26
CA ASN A 228 23.80 -47.67 -50.03
C ASN A 228 22.84 -48.56 -49.19
N ALA A 229 21.92 -49.28 -49.82
CA ALA A 229 21.07 -50.23 -49.15
C ALA A 229 21.87 -51.36 -48.50
N TYR A 230 22.88 -51.88 -49.18
CA TYR A 230 23.79 -52.90 -48.61
C TYR A 230 24.57 -52.34 -47.41
N GLN A 231 25.13 -51.11 -47.53
CA GLN A 231 25.87 -50.47 -46.46
C GLN A 231 24.97 -50.28 -45.20
N ASN A 232 23.75 -49.78 -45.36
CA ASN A 232 22.84 -49.57 -44.28
C ASN A 232 22.32 -50.87 -43.65
N SER A 233 22.11 -51.92 -44.48
CA SER A 233 21.62 -53.21 -44.00
C SER A 233 22.73 -54.05 -43.29
N PHE A 234 24.01 -53.83 -43.64
CA PHE A 234 25.13 -54.59 -43.06
C PHE A 234 25.96 -53.79 -42.05
N SER A 235 25.59 -52.55 -41.74
CA SER A 235 26.34 -51.69 -40.81
C SER A 235 26.23 -52.11 -39.34
N GLU A 236 25.11 -52.74 -38.91
CA GLU A 236 24.88 -53.26 -37.57
C GLU A 236 25.16 -54.74 -37.51
N GLY A 237 26.43 -55.13 -37.26
CA GLY A 237 27.01 -56.46 -37.44
C GLY A 237 26.48 -57.59 -36.55
N ASN A 238 25.22 -57.54 -36.05
CA ASN A 238 24.66 -58.53 -35.16
C ASN A 238 23.39 -59.25 -35.68
N ASP A 239 22.93 -58.97 -36.90
CA ASP A 239 21.71 -59.58 -37.42
C ASP A 239 22.04 -60.76 -38.34
N ILE A 240 21.30 -61.88 -38.16
CA ILE A 240 21.36 -63.05 -39.08
C ILE A 240 20.44 -62.75 -40.23
N LEU A 241 21.01 -62.44 -41.42
CA LEU A 241 20.24 -62.22 -42.63
C LEU A 241 20.00 -63.54 -43.38
N LEU A 242 18.76 -63.97 -43.44
CA LEU A 242 18.36 -65.07 -44.31
C LEU A 242 18.06 -64.47 -45.70
N VAL A 243 18.93 -64.69 -46.69
CA VAL A 243 18.84 -64.06 -47.97
C VAL A 243 18.59 -65.11 -49.08
N GLU A 244 17.67 -64.82 -49.99
CA GLU A 244 17.55 -65.53 -51.28
C GLU A 244 18.54 -64.91 -52.28
N PRO A 245 19.60 -65.63 -52.75
CA PRO A 245 20.62 -65.08 -53.61
C PRO A 245 20.13 -64.58 -54.98
N GLU A 246 18.95 -64.98 -55.39
CA GLU A 246 18.32 -64.62 -56.69
C GLU A 246 17.34 -63.41 -56.56
N SER A 247 17.18 -62.81 -55.37
CA SER A 247 16.35 -61.67 -55.17
C SER A 247 16.90 -60.42 -55.86
N ASP A 248 16.01 -59.52 -56.32
CA ASP A 248 16.35 -58.27 -56.95
C ASP A 248 17.30 -57.40 -56.09
N PHE A 249 17.31 -57.60 -54.78
CA PHE A 249 18.19 -56.91 -53.84
C PHE A 249 19.64 -57.26 -54.07
N PHE A 250 20.02 -58.50 -54.49
CA PHE A 250 21.38 -58.90 -54.76
C PHE A 250 21.74 -58.93 -56.24
N LYS A 251 20.92 -58.34 -57.15
CA LYS A 251 21.14 -58.30 -58.58
C LYS A 251 22.55 -57.81 -59.01
N TYR A 252 23.07 -56.82 -58.32
CA TYR A 252 24.41 -56.25 -58.63
C TYR A 252 25.55 -56.99 -57.90
N PHE A 253 25.25 -57.74 -56.84
CA PHE A 253 26.24 -58.54 -56.14
C PHE A 253 26.66 -59.79 -56.90
N ASN A 254 25.71 -60.34 -57.62
CA ASN A 254 25.90 -61.56 -58.43
C ASN A 254 26.50 -61.32 -59.82
N LYS A 255 26.50 -60.07 -60.34
CA LYS A 255 27.03 -59.73 -61.68
C LYS A 255 28.53 -59.52 -61.76
N SER A 256 29.29 -59.88 -60.74
CA SER A 256 30.78 -59.75 -60.73
C SER A 256 31.54 -60.92 -61.36
N LYS A 257 30.92 -61.68 -62.22
CA LYS A 257 31.57 -62.72 -63.02
C LYS A 257 31.18 -62.58 -64.47
N ASN A 258 31.90 -61.65 -65.19
CA ASN A 258 32.47 -61.85 -66.56
C ASN A 258 33.44 -60.75 -66.85
#